data_1569b2ab1654795b827aa043d8b2e87e
#
_entry.id   1569b2ab1654795b827aa043d8b2e87e
#
_cell.length_a   1.000
_cell.length_b   1.000
_cell.length_c   1.000
_cell.angle_alpha   90.00
_cell.angle_beta   90.00
_cell.angle_gamma   90.00
#
_symmetry.space_group_name_H-M   'P 1'
#
loop_
_entity.id
_entity.type
_entity.pdbx_description
1 polymer ?
#
loop_
_entity_poly.entity_id
_entity_poly.type
_entity_poly.pdbx_seq_one_letter_code
_entity_poly.pdbx_strand_id
1 'polypeptide(L)'
;MEDFKRLLAYAKPYKRFWPGYLILSILSVIFGVVNYALIDPLLTVLFQPQTMDVQLVKPEFALDPAYFEEIFSYYLTKVMTGSGMLKGLMFVCAFFVVASLLSNITRYLSQRILVNMRTYIMQNIRRDLFKKISNLHVGYFHNQKKGDILSSISNDVTEVQNGVADSFHVIFREPLLILGFLGALFYMSPKLTMVTLLTLPFSALVIGKISRSLKRKAADTQSLMGRIVSHFEEAVSGVRIIKAFNAQKYVGENFEETNASHRRSSRNMFNKQEMASPLSEFLGITVAASVLFYGGWLQLRGELGMDMPAFVVYIGFYWRVLEPAKAMSKAYANIQRGMVSGRRLFAILDVENPIVEKKDAVELKGFNGSIEFKDVNFAYAQEPVLKNINLEIPKGKMVAIVGPSGGGKSTMADLLPRFYDIADGQILLDGKNIKDYTLESLISVMGIVTQEAILFNDTVYNNIVFGMEGVTPDDVER
;
A
#
# COMPACT_ATOMS: atom_id res chain seq x y z
N MET A 1 9.75 -12.24 5.89
CA MET A 1 10.83 -11.37 5.38
C MET A 1 11.00 -11.47 3.86
N GLU A 2 10.79 -12.63 3.29
CA GLU A 2 10.92 -12.87 1.84
C GLU A 2 9.89 -12.08 1.02
N ASP A 3 8.62 -12.11 1.39
CA ASP A 3 7.56 -11.33 0.73
C ASP A 3 7.86 -9.83 0.71
N PHE A 4 8.41 -9.30 1.81
CA PHE A 4 8.79 -7.89 1.88
C PHE A 4 9.93 -7.54 0.91
N LYS A 5 10.92 -8.43 0.78
CA LYS A 5 12.00 -8.27 -0.21
C LYS A 5 11.46 -8.32 -1.65
N ARG A 6 10.50 -9.20 -1.92
CA ARG A 6 9.83 -9.28 -3.24
C ARG A 6 9.04 -8.00 -3.54
N LEU A 7 8.31 -7.46 -2.56
CA LEU A 7 7.60 -6.18 -2.72
C LEU A 7 8.57 -5.02 -2.99
N LEU A 8 9.70 -4.97 -2.27
CA LEU A 8 10.74 -3.99 -2.53
C LEU A 8 11.40 -4.18 -3.90
N ALA A 9 11.41 -5.39 -4.45
CA ALA A 9 11.92 -5.62 -5.80
C ALA A 9 11.11 -4.90 -6.88
N TYR A 10 9.81 -4.67 -6.68
CA TYR A 10 8.99 -3.83 -7.56
C TYR A 10 9.37 -2.35 -7.50
N ALA A 11 10.07 -1.93 -6.45
CA ALA A 11 10.69 -0.61 -6.35
C ALA A 11 12.08 -0.55 -7.00
N LYS A 12 12.44 -1.48 -7.89
CA LYS A 12 13.80 -1.65 -8.45
C LYS A 12 14.46 -0.42 -9.07
N PRO A 13 13.77 0.64 -9.52
CA PRO A 13 14.43 1.92 -9.74
C PRO A 13 14.71 2.70 -8.44
N TYR A 14 14.50 2.11 -7.25
CA TYR A 14 14.81 2.75 -5.97
C TYR A 14 16.25 3.31 -5.93
N LYS A 15 17.21 2.64 -6.56
CA LYS A 15 18.60 3.13 -6.68
C LYS A 15 18.70 4.53 -7.29
N ARG A 16 17.77 4.89 -8.17
CA ARG A 16 17.68 6.24 -8.78
C ARG A 16 16.98 7.23 -7.87
N PHE A 17 15.98 6.79 -7.10
CA PHE A 17 15.14 7.68 -6.27
C PHE A 17 15.67 7.82 -4.85
N TRP A 18 16.30 6.78 -4.31
CA TRP A 18 16.78 6.72 -2.94
C TRP A 18 17.76 7.83 -2.53
N PRO A 19 18.86 8.13 -3.25
CA PRO A 19 19.79 9.15 -2.80
C PRO A 19 19.14 10.51 -2.69
N GLY A 20 18.33 10.87 -3.70
CA GLY A 20 17.59 12.15 -3.69
C GLY A 20 16.58 12.26 -2.56
N TYR A 21 15.83 11.18 -2.29
CA TYR A 21 14.89 11.13 -1.17
C TYR A 21 15.60 11.31 0.17
N LEU A 22 16.72 10.64 0.39
CA LEU A 22 17.47 10.66 1.64
C LEU A 22 18.11 12.02 1.88
N ILE A 23 18.79 12.59 0.87
CA ILE A 23 19.40 13.92 0.95
C ILE A 23 18.33 14.98 1.26
N LEU A 24 17.21 14.99 0.52
CA LEU A 24 16.14 15.96 0.73
C LEU A 24 15.45 15.77 2.09
N SER A 25 15.35 14.54 2.59
CA SER A 25 14.82 14.25 3.91
C SER A 25 15.75 14.77 5.01
N ILE A 26 17.06 14.55 4.89
CA ILE A 26 18.06 15.08 5.82
C ILE A 26 18.01 16.61 5.82
N LEU A 27 18.02 17.25 4.66
CA LEU A 27 17.93 18.71 4.55
C LEU A 27 16.64 19.24 5.16
N SER A 28 15.51 18.57 4.94
CA SER A 28 14.22 18.93 5.54
C SER A 28 14.26 18.86 7.09
N VAL A 29 14.95 17.85 7.64
CA VAL A 29 15.13 17.71 9.09
C VAL A 29 16.03 18.82 9.62
N ILE A 30 17.17 19.08 8.98
CA ILE A 30 18.12 20.14 9.39
C ILE A 30 17.40 21.49 9.40
N PHE A 31 16.77 21.88 8.28
CA PHE A 31 16.01 23.15 8.23
C PHE A 31 14.83 23.18 9.19
N GLY A 32 14.22 22.03 9.47
CA GLY A 32 13.17 21.91 10.47
C GLY A 32 13.68 22.17 11.90
N VAL A 33 14.83 21.59 12.28
CA VAL A 33 15.48 21.84 13.58
C VAL A 33 15.91 23.30 13.69
N VAL A 34 16.58 23.84 12.66
CA VAL A 34 16.98 25.26 12.62
C VAL A 34 15.78 26.19 12.77
N ASN A 35 14.67 25.90 12.09
CA ASN A 35 13.45 26.70 12.18
C ASN A 35 12.92 26.79 13.62
N TYR A 36 12.96 25.67 14.38
CA TYR A 36 12.58 25.69 15.81
C TYR A 36 13.63 26.36 16.68
N ALA A 37 14.92 26.18 16.38
CA ALA A 37 16.00 26.85 17.10
C ALA A 37 15.92 28.37 16.98
N LEU A 38 15.49 28.90 15.82
CA LEU A 38 15.30 30.37 15.62
C LEU A 38 14.21 31.01 16.50
N ILE A 39 13.37 30.19 17.18
CA ILE A 39 12.42 30.71 18.17
C ILE A 39 13.16 31.28 19.39
N ASP A 40 14.32 30.73 19.77
CA ASP A 40 15.13 31.18 20.87
C ASP A 40 15.60 32.64 20.69
N PRO A 41 16.36 33.00 19.64
CA PRO A 41 16.74 34.39 19.42
C PRO A 41 15.54 35.32 19.20
N LEU A 42 14.41 34.82 18.66
CA LEU A 42 13.18 35.59 18.54
C LEU A 42 12.64 36.01 19.93
N LEU A 43 12.54 35.03 20.84
CA LEU A 43 12.09 35.31 22.23
C LEU A 43 13.08 36.16 22.99
N THR A 44 14.38 35.97 22.80
CA THR A 44 15.44 36.77 23.44
C THR A 44 15.34 38.23 23.01
N VAL A 45 15.16 38.52 21.72
CA VAL A 45 14.94 39.89 21.22
C VAL A 45 13.72 40.55 21.86
N LEU A 46 12.63 39.77 22.03
CA LEU A 46 11.36 40.29 22.54
C LEU A 46 11.36 40.52 24.07
N PHE A 47 11.96 39.60 24.84
CA PHE A 47 11.81 39.56 26.29
C PHE A 47 13.07 39.92 27.05
N GLN A 48 14.27 39.82 26.46
CA GLN A 48 15.56 40.06 27.13
C GLN A 48 16.53 40.89 26.25
N PRO A 49 16.13 42.05 25.74
CA PRO A 49 16.95 42.84 24.83
C PRO A 49 18.28 43.31 25.48
N GLN A 50 18.34 43.39 26.82
CA GLN A 50 19.51 43.87 27.55
C GLN A 50 20.63 42.86 27.71
N THR A 51 20.37 41.57 27.52
CA THR A 51 21.37 40.50 27.58
C THR A 51 22.26 40.40 26.33
N MET A 52 21.95 41.16 25.30
CA MET A 52 22.70 41.20 24.04
C MET A 52 23.85 42.21 23.98
N ASP A 53 24.23 42.77 25.12
CA ASP A 53 25.41 43.68 25.23
C ASP A 53 26.73 42.88 25.28
N VAL A 54 26.89 41.96 24.27
CA VAL A 54 28.09 41.14 24.10
C VAL A 54 29.06 41.87 23.17
N GLN A 55 30.35 41.89 23.54
CA GLN A 55 31.41 42.36 22.66
C GLN A 55 31.27 41.76 21.26
N LEU A 56 31.15 42.60 20.23
CA LEU A 56 31.04 42.24 18.82
C LEU A 56 32.33 41.59 18.29
N VAL A 57 32.68 40.41 18.79
CA VAL A 57 33.78 39.62 18.29
C VAL A 57 33.21 38.60 17.30
N LYS A 58 33.65 38.65 16.05
CA LYS A 58 33.22 37.69 15.06
C LYS A 58 33.83 36.33 15.39
N PRO A 59 33.02 35.25 15.57
CA PRO A 59 33.54 33.92 15.87
C PRO A 59 34.41 33.37 14.70
N GLU A 60 35.47 32.63 15.06
CA GLU A 60 36.29 31.90 14.09
C GLU A 60 35.50 30.72 13.53
N PHE A 61 35.74 30.40 12.28
CA PHE A 61 35.02 29.33 11.59
C PHE A 61 35.30 27.98 12.25
N ALA A 62 34.23 27.33 12.75
CA ALA A 62 34.23 25.96 13.24
C ALA A 62 33.03 25.18 12.67
N LEU A 63 33.22 23.89 12.41
CA LEU A 63 32.13 22.96 12.02
C LEU A 63 31.48 22.42 13.31
N ASP A 64 30.92 23.31 14.12
CA ASP A 64 30.25 23.00 15.39
C ASP A 64 28.88 23.69 15.40
N PRO A 65 27.83 23.08 15.97
CA PRO A 65 26.54 23.73 16.18
C PRO A 65 26.67 25.07 16.91
N ALA A 66 27.56 25.19 17.89
CA ALA A 66 27.84 26.43 18.61
C ALA A 66 28.27 27.58 17.69
N TYR A 67 29.11 27.31 16.68
CA TYR A 67 29.51 28.34 15.71
C TYR A 67 28.31 28.95 14.96
N PHE A 68 27.33 28.13 14.57
CA PHE A 68 26.15 28.65 13.87
C PHE A 68 25.28 29.53 14.77
N GLU A 69 25.20 29.21 16.05
CA GLU A 69 24.48 30.00 17.03
C GLU A 69 25.24 31.32 17.28
N GLU A 70 26.55 31.29 17.48
CA GLU A 70 27.39 32.45 17.70
C GLU A 70 27.43 33.39 16.49
N ILE A 71 27.58 32.88 15.28
CA ILE A 71 27.60 33.70 14.06
C ILE A 71 26.23 34.35 13.80
N PHE A 72 25.12 33.63 14.06
CA PHE A 72 23.79 34.21 13.98
C PHE A 72 23.59 35.31 14.99
N SER A 73 23.97 35.08 16.25
CA SER A 73 23.92 36.03 17.35
C SER A 73 24.77 37.28 17.05
N TYR A 74 25.98 37.09 16.48
CA TYR A 74 26.85 38.21 16.07
C TYR A 74 26.15 39.11 15.02
N TYR A 75 25.58 38.55 13.96
CA TYR A 75 24.89 39.36 12.96
C TYR A 75 23.61 40.00 13.49
N LEU A 76 22.86 39.30 14.34
CA LEU A 76 21.68 39.83 14.99
C LEU A 76 22.05 41.06 15.87
N THR A 77 23.05 40.93 16.75
CA THR A 77 23.53 42.00 17.58
C THR A 77 24.03 43.18 16.74
N LYS A 78 24.77 42.93 15.67
CA LYS A 78 25.23 43.95 14.72
C LYS A 78 24.08 44.72 14.07
N VAL A 79 23.00 44.05 13.69
CA VAL A 79 21.81 44.71 13.14
C VAL A 79 21.09 45.52 14.21
N MET A 80 20.96 44.98 15.41
CA MET A 80 20.28 45.69 16.53
C MET A 80 21.03 46.95 16.98
N THR A 81 22.34 46.88 17.16
CA THR A 81 23.17 48.03 17.58
C THR A 81 23.25 49.10 16.49
N GLY A 82 23.32 48.70 15.19
CA GLY A 82 23.43 49.65 14.08
C GLY A 82 22.09 50.23 13.58
N SER A 83 20.99 49.53 13.81
CA SER A 83 19.72 49.89 13.14
C SER A 83 18.46 49.78 14.03
N GLY A 84 18.63 49.42 15.30
CA GLY A 84 17.57 49.34 16.30
C GLY A 84 16.88 47.97 16.39
N MET A 85 16.19 47.76 17.50
CA MET A 85 15.55 46.47 17.87
C MET A 85 14.52 45.99 16.85
N LEU A 86 13.74 46.88 16.23
CA LEU A 86 12.75 46.53 15.23
C LEU A 86 13.39 45.84 14.01
N LYS A 87 14.55 46.34 13.55
CA LYS A 87 15.27 45.71 12.43
C LYS A 87 15.90 44.37 12.83
N GLY A 88 16.34 44.22 14.09
CA GLY A 88 16.76 42.92 14.64
C GLY A 88 15.63 41.91 14.63
N LEU A 89 14.44 42.31 15.07
CA LEU A 89 13.24 41.45 14.99
C LEU A 89 12.89 41.07 13.54
N MET A 90 12.91 42.05 12.62
CA MET A 90 12.68 41.75 11.17
C MET A 90 13.71 40.79 10.60
N PHE A 91 14.99 40.90 11.02
CA PHE A 91 16.07 40.00 10.61
C PHE A 91 15.78 38.56 11.04
N VAL A 92 15.44 38.33 12.33
CA VAL A 92 15.09 36.99 12.85
C VAL A 92 13.85 36.44 12.14
N CYS A 93 12.81 37.26 12.00
CA CYS A 93 11.58 36.84 11.27
C CYS A 93 11.86 36.46 9.81
N ALA A 94 12.71 37.20 9.12
CA ALA A 94 13.11 36.88 7.75
C ALA A 94 13.84 35.53 7.68
N PHE A 95 14.81 35.29 8.57
CA PHE A 95 15.47 33.99 8.65
C PHE A 95 14.52 32.84 9.00
N PHE A 96 13.59 33.05 9.92
CA PHE A 96 12.54 32.09 10.28
C PHE A 96 11.69 31.71 9.07
N VAL A 97 11.24 32.69 8.30
CA VAL A 97 10.44 32.46 7.07
C VAL A 97 11.26 31.71 6.03
N VAL A 98 12.54 32.11 5.81
CA VAL A 98 13.43 31.44 4.86
C VAL A 98 13.71 29.99 5.28
N ALA A 99 14.04 29.74 6.54
CA ALA A 99 14.26 28.40 7.06
C ALA A 99 13.00 27.52 6.93
N SER A 100 11.84 28.09 7.26
CA SER A 100 10.54 27.43 7.07
C SER A 100 10.27 27.10 5.61
N LEU A 101 10.52 28.03 4.69
CA LEU A 101 10.36 27.82 3.26
C LEU A 101 11.27 26.70 2.75
N LEU A 102 12.54 26.72 3.11
CA LEU A 102 13.52 25.69 2.73
C LEU A 102 13.14 24.32 3.29
N SER A 103 12.72 24.24 4.55
CA SER A 103 12.24 23.01 5.17
C SER A 103 11.03 22.43 4.42
N ASN A 104 10.06 23.28 4.05
CA ASN A 104 8.85 22.84 3.36
C ASN A 104 9.12 22.49 1.90
N ILE A 105 9.99 23.23 1.20
CA ILE A 105 10.40 22.89 -0.17
C ILE A 105 11.12 21.53 -0.20
N THR A 106 12.11 21.33 0.64
CA THR A 106 12.86 20.06 0.71
C THR A 106 11.97 18.89 1.11
N ARG A 107 11.04 19.12 2.05
CA ARG A 107 10.01 18.16 2.42
C ARG A 107 9.10 17.80 1.24
N TYR A 108 8.60 18.80 0.52
CA TYR A 108 7.74 18.59 -0.64
C TYR A 108 8.47 17.81 -1.74
N LEU A 109 9.71 18.19 -2.06
CA LEU A 109 10.52 17.50 -3.07
C LEU A 109 10.81 16.05 -2.68
N SER A 110 11.11 15.79 -1.42
CA SER A 110 11.29 14.43 -0.89
C SER A 110 10.00 13.61 -1.04
N GLN A 111 8.84 14.17 -0.68
CA GLN A 111 7.55 13.51 -0.84
C GLN A 111 7.19 13.27 -2.31
N ARG A 112 7.51 14.20 -3.22
CA ARG A 112 7.31 14.03 -4.67
C ARG A 112 8.09 12.84 -5.22
N ILE A 113 9.33 12.62 -4.77
CA ILE A 113 10.11 11.43 -5.13
C ILE A 113 9.40 10.16 -4.67
N LEU A 114 8.89 10.16 -3.45
CA LEU A 114 8.18 9.01 -2.88
C LEU A 114 6.87 8.72 -3.64
N VAL A 115 6.12 9.75 -4.01
CA VAL A 115 4.90 9.61 -4.82
C VAL A 115 5.21 8.99 -6.19
N ASN A 116 6.27 9.45 -6.87
CA ASN A 116 6.70 8.86 -8.14
C ASN A 116 7.07 7.38 -7.99
N MET A 117 7.75 7.02 -6.92
CA MET A 117 8.08 5.63 -6.62
C MET A 117 6.81 4.79 -6.36
N ARG A 118 5.87 5.31 -5.58
CA ARG A 118 4.58 4.64 -5.29
C ARG A 118 3.80 4.31 -6.56
N THR A 119 3.64 5.32 -7.43
CA THR A 119 2.90 5.15 -8.69
C THR A 119 3.58 4.19 -9.64
N TYR A 120 4.92 4.20 -9.68
CA TYR A 120 5.71 3.26 -10.47
C TYR A 120 5.54 1.80 -9.98
N ILE A 121 5.59 1.57 -8.67
CA ILE A 121 5.35 0.24 -8.08
C ILE A 121 3.96 -0.26 -8.46
N MET A 122 2.94 0.58 -8.32
CA MET A 122 1.56 0.25 -8.66
C MET A 122 1.41 -0.12 -10.14
N GLN A 123 2.02 0.65 -11.03
CA GLN A 123 2.02 0.36 -12.47
C GLN A 123 2.65 -1.00 -12.78
N ASN A 124 3.81 -1.30 -12.20
CA ASN A 124 4.51 -2.56 -12.45
C ASN A 124 3.74 -3.77 -11.92
N ILE A 125 3.22 -3.69 -10.70
CA ILE A 125 2.41 -4.78 -10.12
C ILE A 125 1.17 -5.04 -10.98
N ARG A 126 0.45 -3.98 -11.38
CA ARG A 126 -0.74 -4.13 -12.24
C ARG A 126 -0.40 -4.72 -13.61
N ARG A 127 0.71 -4.29 -14.20
CA ARG A 127 1.17 -4.84 -15.48
C ARG A 127 1.48 -6.33 -15.37
N ASP A 128 2.21 -6.74 -14.32
CA ASP A 128 2.61 -8.13 -14.14
C ASP A 128 1.39 -9.01 -13.78
N LEU A 129 0.46 -8.48 -12.98
CA LEU A 129 -0.82 -9.14 -12.71
C LEU A 129 -1.64 -9.31 -13.97
N PHE A 130 -1.79 -8.26 -14.78
CA PHE A 130 -2.54 -8.33 -16.01
C PHE A 130 -1.94 -9.35 -16.98
N LYS A 131 -0.61 -9.29 -17.17
CA LYS A 131 0.12 -10.27 -18.00
C LYS A 131 -0.06 -11.70 -17.47
N LYS A 132 0.01 -11.89 -16.15
CA LYS A 132 -0.18 -13.21 -15.54
C LYS A 132 -1.60 -13.72 -15.76
N ILE A 133 -2.61 -12.91 -15.42
CA ILE A 133 -4.02 -13.26 -15.54
C ILE A 133 -4.39 -13.59 -16.99
N SER A 134 -3.92 -12.80 -17.96
CA SER A 134 -4.17 -13.05 -19.39
C SER A 134 -3.55 -14.34 -19.91
N ASN A 135 -2.51 -14.86 -19.24
CA ASN A 135 -1.82 -16.10 -19.64
C ASN A 135 -2.15 -17.32 -18.76
N LEU A 136 -3.02 -17.16 -17.75
CA LEU A 136 -3.45 -18.28 -16.92
C LEU A 136 -4.43 -19.19 -17.70
N HIS A 137 -4.37 -20.48 -17.41
CA HIS A 137 -5.29 -21.45 -17.99
C HIS A 137 -6.75 -21.22 -17.55
N VAL A 138 -7.70 -21.58 -18.38
CA VAL A 138 -9.14 -21.35 -18.14
C VAL A 138 -9.62 -21.97 -16.81
N GLY A 139 -9.07 -23.14 -16.44
CA GLY A 139 -9.42 -23.85 -15.21
C GLY A 139 -9.15 -23.04 -13.92
N TYR A 140 -8.23 -22.11 -13.92
CA TYR A 140 -8.01 -21.23 -12.79
C TYR A 140 -9.24 -20.37 -12.47
N PHE A 141 -9.87 -19.83 -13.52
CA PHE A 141 -11.04 -18.95 -13.40
C PHE A 141 -12.32 -19.70 -13.04
N HIS A 142 -12.38 -21.01 -13.32
CA HIS A 142 -13.52 -21.84 -12.94
C HIS A 142 -13.59 -22.02 -11.41
N ASN A 143 -12.45 -22.13 -10.75
CA ASN A 143 -12.34 -22.38 -9.32
C ASN A 143 -12.24 -21.09 -8.47
N GLN A 144 -12.02 -19.93 -9.08
CA GLN A 144 -11.83 -18.65 -8.38
C GLN A 144 -13.03 -17.72 -8.63
N LYS A 145 -13.46 -17.03 -7.57
CA LYS A 145 -14.49 -16.01 -7.71
C LYS A 145 -13.91 -14.78 -8.43
N LYS A 146 -14.53 -14.34 -9.51
CA LYS A 146 -14.15 -13.10 -10.24
C LYS A 146 -13.97 -11.90 -9.30
N GLY A 147 -14.83 -11.77 -8.28
CA GLY A 147 -14.77 -10.71 -7.30
C GLY A 147 -13.47 -10.68 -6.50
N ASP A 148 -12.91 -11.83 -6.15
CA ASP A 148 -11.65 -11.92 -5.39
C ASP A 148 -10.47 -11.45 -6.25
N ILE A 149 -10.43 -11.82 -7.52
CA ILE A 149 -9.41 -11.38 -8.48
C ILE A 149 -9.50 -9.85 -8.67
N LEU A 150 -10.70 -9.30 -8.89
CA LEU A 150 -10.91 -7.86 -9.07
C LEU A 150 -10.56 -7.07 -7.79
N SER A 151 -10.92 -7.62 -6.61
CA SER A 151 -10.54 -7.03 -5.32
C SER A 151 -9.02 -7.03 -5.13
N SER A 152 -8.34 -8.09 -5.54
CA SER A 152 -6.87 -8.15 -5.48
C SER A 152 -6.21 -7.11 -6.37
N ILE A 153 -6.69 -6.92 -7.60
CA ILE A 153 -6.14 -5.92 -8.54
C ILE A 153 -6.38 -4.48 -8.06
N SER A 154 -7.50 -4.20 -7.39
CA SER A 154 -7.85 -2.85 -6.94
C SER A 154 -7.36 -2.54 -5.54
N ASN A 155 -7.83 -3.31 -4.55
CA ASN A 155 -7.60 -3.03 -3.14
C ASN A 155 -6.22 -3.49 -2.67
N ASP A 156 -5.82 -4.74 -3.01
CA ASP A 156 -4.55 -5.27 -2.52
C ASP A 156 -3.35 -4.53 -3.11
N VAL A 157 -3.41 -4.12 -4.38
CA VAL A 157 -2.35 -3.28 -4.99
C VAL A 157 -2.23 -1.95 -4.26
N THR A 158 -3.35 -1.34 -3.86
CA THR A 158 -3.35 -0.07 -3.12
C THR A 158 -2.78 -0.24 -1.71
N GLU A 159 -3.13 -1.32 -1.00
CA GLU A 159 -2.56 -1.62 0.31
C GLU A 159 -1.05 -1.89 0.24
N VAL A 160 -0.59 -2.61 -0.77
CA VAL A 160 0.85 -2.82 -1.02
C VAL A 160 1.56 -1.50 -1.29
N GLN A 161 1.00 -0.65 -2.13
CA GLN A 161 1.55 0.67 -2.43
C GLN A 161 1.72 1.50 -1.16
N ASN A 162 0.70 1.54 -0.30
CA ASN A 162 0.75 2.27 0.97
C ASN A 162 1.78 1.65 1.92
N GLY A 163 1.78 0.33 2.08
CA GLY A 163 2.72 -0.38 2.94
C GLY A 163 4.19 -0.17 2.55
N VAL A 164 4.51 -0.22 1.25
CA VAL A 164 5.87 0.05 0.75
C VAL A 164 6.26 1.51 1.00
N ALA A 165 5.38 2.47 0.68
CA ALA A 165 5.67 3.89 0.89
C ALA A 165 5.90 4.22 2.38
N ASP A 166 5.06 3.70 3.26
CA ASP A 166 5.19 3.90 4.70
C ASP A 166 6.46 3.25 5.26
N SER A 167 6.96 2.17 4.61
CA SER A 167 8.25 1.59 4.97
C SER A 167 9.40 2.59 4.85
N PHE A 168 9.41 3.41 3.80
CA PHE A 168 10.43 4.44 3.62
C PHE A 168 10.32 5.54 4.67
N HIS A 169 9.12 5.94 5.06
CA HIS A 169 8.93 6.89 6.15
C HIS A 169 9.49 6.35 7.46
N VAL A 170 9.12 5.11 7.84
CA VAL A 170 9.56 4.49 9.09
C VAL A 170 11.06 4.24 9.14
N ILE A 171 11.65 3.79 8.02
CA ILE A 171 13.07 3.39 8.00
C ILE A 171 13.98 4.63 7.95
N PHE A 172 13.54 5.69 7.29
CA PHE A 172 14.45 6.83 7.02
C PHE A 172 14.00 8.13 7.66
N ARG A 173 12.83 8.63 7.30
CA ARG A 173 12.42 9.98 7.66
C ARG A 173 12.10 10.13 9.15
N GLU A 174 11.29 9.24 9.70
CA GLU A 174 10.85 9.36 11.09
C GLU A 174 12.01 9.17 12.09
N PRO A 175 12.93 8.18 11.91
CA PRO A 175 14.11 8.09 12.76
C PRO A 175 15.03 9.33 12.66
N LEU A 176 15.22 9.89 11.45
CA LEU A 176 15.99 11.10 11.28
C LEU A 176 15.38 12.29 12.03
N LEU A 177 14.05 12.44 12.00
CA LEU A 177 13.34 13.48 12.76
C LEU A 177 13.52 13.27 14.27
N ILE A 178 13.37 12.03 14.75
CA ILE A 178 13.58 11.72 16.18
C ILE A 178 15.01 12.02 16.57
N LEU A 179 16.00 11.58 15.81
CA LEU A 179 17.42 11.82 16.10
C LEU A 179 17.75 13.32 16.06
N GLY A 180 17.21 14.05 15.07
CA GLY A 180 17.43 15.50 14.98
C GLY A 180 16.87 16.26 16.18
N PHE A 181 15.61 16.00 16.54
CA PHE A 181 14.99 16.68 17.69
C PHE A 181 15.56 16.21 19.04
N LEU A 182 15.83 14.90 19.22
CA LEU A 182 16.50 14.42 20.43
C LEU A 182 17.92 14.95 20.53
N GLY A 183 18.66 15.04 19.42
CA GLY A 183 19.98 15.64 19.39
C GLY A 183 19.95 17.10 19.86
N ALA A 184 18.98 17.89 19.38
CA ALA A 184 18.76 19.25 19.83
C ALA A 184 18.42 19.32 21.34
N LEU A 185 17.53 18.45 21.84
CA LEU A 185 17.19 18.38 23.26
C LEU A 185 18.39 18.01 24.14
N PHE A 186 19.22 17.05 23.69
CA PHE A 186 20.46 16.67 24.40
C PHE A 186 21.48 17.80 24.39
N TYR A 187 21.62 18.52 23.27
CA TYR A 187 22.49 19.68 23.17
C TYR A 187 22.09 20.79 24.16
N MET A 188 20.77 21.07 24.25
CA MET A 188 20.24 22.13 25.14
C MET A 188 20.34 21.72 26.61
N SER A 189 19.92 20.52 27.00
CA SER A 189 20.02 20.05 28.40
C SER A 189 19.98 18.51 28.48
N PRO A 190 21.11 17.86 28.72
CA PRO A 190 21.15 16.42 28.96
C PRO A 190 20.31 15.98 30.17
N LYS A 191 20.29 16.78 31.24
CA LYS A 191 19.54 16.50 32.49
C LYS A 191 18.03 16.40 32.21
N LEU A 192 17.46 17.43 31.56
CA LEU A 192 16.03 17.44 31.19
C LEU A 192 15.67 16.36 30.19
N THR A 193 16.55 16.07 29.22
CA THR A 193 16.33 15.06 28.21
C THR A 193 16.29 13.66 28.80
N MET A 194 17.11 13.35 29.81
CA MET A 194 17.05 12.10 30.55
C MET A 194 15.70 11.90 31.24
N VAL A 195 15.17 12.95 31.91
CA VAL A 195 13.82 12.91 32.51
C VAL A 195 12.75 12.66 31.44
N THR A 196 12.86 13.37 30.32
CA THR A 196 11.94 13.15 29.17
C THR A 196 11.98 11.72 28.66
N LEU A 197 13.18 11.16 28.45
CA LEU A 197 13.36 9.77 27.99
C LEU A 197 12.82 8.74 28.99
N LEU A 198 12.92 8.99 30.29
CA LEU A 198 12.40 8.10 31.32
C LEU A 198 10.85 8.01 31.29
N THR A 199 10.17 9.09 30.90
CA THR A 199 8.69 9.15 30.85
C THR A 199 8.09 8.63 29.56
N LEU A 200 8.84 8.62 28.43
CA LEU A 200 8.37 8.13 27.13
C LEU A 200 7.94 6.64 27.15
N PRO A 201 8.68 5.68 27.75
CA PRO A 201 8.28 4.28 27.81
C PRO A 201 6.94 4.07 28.52
N PHE A 202 6.64 4.84 29.56
CA PHE A 202 5.37 4.78 30.25
C PHE A 202 4.19 5.11 29.31
N SER A 203 4.32 6.21 28.58
CA SER A 203 3.32 6.61 27.58
C SER A 203 3.18 5.55 26.47
N ALA A 204 4.28 4.98 26.00
CA ALA A 204 4.29 3.92 24.99
C ALA A 204 3.58 2.65 25.46
N LEU A 205 3.77 2.24 26.72
CA LEU A 205 3.09 1.08 27.31
C LEU A 205 1.58 1.27 27.38
N VAL A 206 1.10 2.43 27.82
CA VAL A 206 -0.34 2.76 27.92
C VAL A 206 -0.98 2.73 26.51
N ILE A 207 -0.38 3.41 25.54
CA ILE A 207 -0.86 3.46 24.15
C ILE A 207 -0.82 2.06 23.53
N GLY A 208 0.25 1.29 23.77
CA GLY A 208 0.39 -0.08 23.29
C GLY A 208 -0.69 -1.03 23.78
N LYS A 209 -1.14 -0.88 25.04
CA LYS A 209 -2.26 -1.67 25.61
C LYS A 209 -3.58 -1.36 24.93
N ILE A 210 -3.84 -0.09 24.63
CA ILE A 210 -5.04 0.34 23.89
C ILE A 210 -5.02 -0.22 22.47
N SER A 211 -3.89 -0.10 21.78
CA SER A 211 -3.72 -0.57 20.39
C SER A 211 -3.96 -2.08 20.27
N ARG A 212 -3.47 -2.89 21.22
CA ARG A 212 -3.74 -4.34 21.24
C ARG A 212 -5.22 -4.65 21.44
N SER A 213 -5.89 -3.93 22.35
CA SER A 213 -7.34 -4.10 22.62
C SER A 213 -8.17 -3.68 21.39
N LEU A 214 -7.73 -2.62 20.68
CA LEU A 214 -8.38 -2.15 19.45
C LEU A 214 -8.28 -3.18 18.33
N LYS A 215 -7.11 -3.80 18.13
CA LYS A 215 -6.89 -4.84 17.11
C LYS A 215 -7.87 -6.01 17.25
N ARG A 216 -8.12 -6.49 18.49
CA ARG A 216 -9.08 -7.56 18.74
C ARG A 216 -10.52 -7.14 18.38
N LYS A 217 -10.93 -5.93 18.80
CA LYS A 217 -12.27 -5.41 18.50
C LYS A 217 -12.48 -5.14 17.01
N ALA A 218 -11.44 -4.73 16.28
CA ALA A 218 -11.49 -4.56 14.85
C ALA A 218 -11.73 -5.89 14.11
N ALA A 219 -11.11 -6.99 14.56
CA ALA A 219 -11.35 -8.32 13.99
C ALA A 219 -12.81 -8.78 14.18
N ASP A 220 -13.38 -8.59 15.38
CA ASP A 220 -14.77 -8.92 15.67
C ASP A 220 -15.74 -8.11 14.77
N THR A 221 -15.47 -6.81 14.61
CA THR A 221 -16.27 -5.92 13.76
C THR A 221 -16.17 -6.32 12.28
N GLN A 222 -14.98 -6.69 11.82
CA GLN A 222 -14.76 -7.13 10.43
C GLN A 222 -15.50 -8.45 10.12
N SER A 223 -15.55 -9.39 11.08
CA SER A 223 -16.31 -10.63 10.90
C SER A 223 -17.80 -10.39 10.78
N LEU A 224 -18.34 -9.46 11.57
CA LEU A 224 -19.74 -9.06 11.47
C LEU A 224 -20.06 -8.34 10.16
N MET A 225 -19.13 -7.52 9.66
CA MET A 225 -19.26 -6.90 8.33
C MET A 225 -19.30 -7.95 7.21
N GLY A 226 -18.47 -9.00 7.29
CA GLY A 226 -18.55 -10.14 6.37
C GLY A 226 -19.93 -10.80 6.35
N ARG A 227 -20.55 -10.99 7.52
CA ARG A 227 -21.92 -11.53 7.61
C ARG A 227 -22.96 -10.60 6.98
N ILE A 228 -22.81 -9.28 7.15
CA ILE A 228 -23.68 -8.29 6.50
C ILE A 228 -23.58 -8.43 4.97
N VAL A 229 -22.36 -8.54 4.42
CA VAL A 229 -22.14 -8.74 2.97
C VAL A 229 -22.80 -10.04 2.50
N SER A 230 -22.66 -11.14 3.26
CA SER A 230 -23.36 -12.40 2.95
C SER A 230 -24.87 -12.24 2.89
N HIS A 231 -25.49 -11.52 3.83
CA HIS A 231 -26.93 -11.25 3.78
C HIS A 231 -27.34 -10.50 2.51
N PHE A 232 -26.53 -9.52 2.07
CA PHE A 232 -26.78 -8.82 0.80
C PHE A 232 -26.64 -9.75 -0.40
N GLU A 233 -25.59 -10.58 -0.46
CA GLU A 233 -25.38 -11.56 -1.54
C GLU A 233 -26.54 -12.54 -1.62
N GLU A 234 -27.00 -13.07 -0.47
CA GLU A 234 -28.15 -13.96 -0.38
C GLU A 234 -29.44 -13.27 -0.85
N ALA A 235 -29.68 -12.03 -0.40
CA ALA A 235 -30.87 -11.28 -0.76
C ALA A 235 -30.93 -10.94 -2.25
N VAL A 236 -29.80 -10.53 -2.85
CA VAL A 236 -29.71 -10.21 -4.29
C VAL A 236 -29.87 -11.49 -5.14
N SER A 237 -29.17 -12.55 -4.77
CA SER A 237 -29.22 -13.82 -5.51
C SER A 237 -30.57 -14.53 -5.37
N GLY A 238 -31.17 -14.44 -4.16
CA GLY A 238 -32.44 -15.07 -3.83
C GLY A 238 -33.69 -14.18 -4.01
N VAL A 239 -33.57 -13.00 -4.64
CA VAL A 239 -34.65 -12.00 -4.71
C VAL A 239 -35.96 -12.55 -5.26
N ARG A 240 -35.90 -13.45 -6.25
CA ARG A 240 -37.09 -14.13 -6.80
C ARG A 240 -37.78 -15.02 -5.75
N ILE A 241 -36.99 -15.75 -4.98
CA ILE A 241 -37.49 -16.65 -3.93
C ILE A 241 -38.10 -15.80 -2.80
N ILE A 242 -37.41 -14.77 -2.35
CA ILE A 242 -37.90 -13.85 -1.30
C ILE A 242 -39.26 -13.25 -1.70
N LYS A 243 -39.41 -12.84 -2.97
CA LYS A 243 -40.68 -12.29 -3.48
C LYS A 243 -41.74 -13.36 -3.65
N ALA A 244 -41.38 -14.53 -4.18
CA ALA A 244 -42.32 -15.64 -4.41
C ALA A 244 -42.97 -16.14 -3.10
N PHE A 245 -42.22 -16.17 -2.00
CA PHE A 245 -42.66 -16.62 -0.69
C PHE A 245 -43.05 -15.49 0.26
N ASN A 246 -43.08 -14.23 -0.21
CA ASN A 246 -43.37 -13.04 0.62
C ASN A 246 -42.52 -12.97 1.91
N ALA A 247 -41.23 -13.39 1.81
CA ALA A 247 -40.34 -13.60 2.93
C ALA A 247 -39.51 -12.36 3.30
N GLN A 248 -39.86 -11.15 2.80
CA GLN A 248 -39.07 -9.91 2.99
C GLN A 248 -38.92 -9.58 4.48
N LYS A 249 -39.97 -9.79 5.27
CA LYS A 249 -39.95 -9.53 6.72
C LYS A 249 -38.94 -10.44 7.41
N TYR A 250 -38.99 -11.74 7.14
CA TYR A 250 -38.07 -12.73 7.72
C TYR A 250 -36.62 -12.45 7.43
N VAL A 251 -36.29 -12.17 6.14
CA VAL A 251 -34.93 -11.83 5.73
C VAL A 251 -34.47 -10.51 6.36
N GLY A 252 -35.39 -9.52 6.43
CA GLY A 252 -35.11 -8.23 7.05
C GLY A 252 -34.84 -8.32 8.56
N GLU A 253 -35.56 -9.14 9.29
CA GLU A 253 -35.36 -9.36 10.74
C GLU A 253 -33.98 -10.00 11.00
N ASN A 254 -33.58 -11.01 10.23
CA ASN A 254 -32.27 -11.65 10.34
C ASN A 254 -31.11 -10.69 10.01
N PHE A 255 -31.30 -9.84 8.98
CA PHE A 255 -30.35 -8.79 8.63
C PHE A 255 -30.22 -7.77 9.77
N GLU A 256 -31.34 -7.30 10.32
CA GLU A 256 -31.35 -6.26 11.36
C GLU A 256 -30.68 -6.75 12.67
N GLU A 257 -30.80 -8.01 13.03
CA GLU A 257 -30.09 -8.59 14.18
C GLU A 257 -28.56 -8.51 13.97
N THR A 258 -28.10 -8.90 12.78
CA THR A 258 -26.66 -8.85 12.41
C THR A 258 -26.18 -7.41 12.36
N ASN A 259 -26.96 -6.51 11.76
CA ASN A 259 -26.68 -5.08 11.62
C ASN A 259 -26.60 -4.38 13.00
N ALA A 260 -27.53 -4.68 13.90
CA ALA A 260 -27.52 -4.17 15.28
C ALA A 260 -26.29 -4.67 16.07
N SER A 261 -25.88 -5.92 15.84
CA SER A 261 -24.67 -6.48 16.45
C SER A 261 -23.40 -5.81 15.90
N HIS A 262 -23.32 -5.60 14.59
CA HIS A 262 -22.24 -4.85 13.94
C HIS A 262 -22.18 -3.40 14.47
N ARG A 263 -23.31 -2.70 14.58
CA ARG A 263 -23.39 -1.35 15.16
C ARG A 263 -22.82 -1.30 16.57
N ARG A 264 -23.17 -2.27 17.43
CA ARG A 264 -22.65 -2.33 18.81
C ARG A 264 -21.14 -2.55 18.84
N SER A 265 -20.65 -3.48 18.03
CA SER A 265 -19.20 -3.78 17.92
C SER A 265 -18.42 -2.59 17.38
N SER A 266 -18.91 -1.98 16.28
CA SER A 266 -18.30 -0.78 15.66
C SER A 266 -18.25 0.40 16.63
N ARG A 267 -19.36 0.69 17.34
CA ARG A 267 -19.39 1.75 18.35
C ARG A 267 -18.32 1.53 19.42
N ASN A 268 -18.20 0.30 19.94
CA ASN A 268 -17.21 -0.02 20.97
C ASN A 268 -15.77 0.07 20.44
N MET A 269 -15.57 -0.28 19.19
CA MET A 269 -14.28 -0.14 18.48
C MET A 269 -13.92 1.35 18.30
N PHE A 270 -14.83 2.14 17.72
CA PHE A 270 -14.61 3.56 17.48
C PHE A 270 -14.44 4.36 18.78
N ASN A 271 -15.23 4.09 19.82
CA ASN A 271 -15.05 4.75 21.12
C ASN A 271 -13.63 4.51 21.69
N LYS A 272 -13.08 3.30 21.53
CA LYS A 272 -11.69 3.04 21.94
C LYS A 272 -10.67 3.71 21.03
N GLN A 273 -10.96 3.80 19.76
CA GLN A 273 -10.09 4.51 18.80
C GLN A 273 -10.03 5.99 19.11
N GLU A 274 -11.19 6.62 19.33
CA GLU A 274 -11.29 8.04 19.67
C GLU A 274 -10.67 8.36 21.04
N MET A 275 -10.70 7.43 21.98
CA MET A 275 -10.05 7.60 23.29
C MET A 275 -8.50 7.66 23.17
N ALA A 276 -7.93 7.09 22.14
CA ALA A 276 -6.46 7.03 21.98
C ALA A 276 -5.83 8.42 21.81
N SER A 277 -6.48 9.34 21.10
CA SER A 277 -5.96 10.71 20.87
C SER A 277 -5.99 11.55 22.15
N PRO A 278 -7.12 11.73 22.85
CA PRO A 278 -7.16 12.49 24.12
C PRO A 278 -6.22 11.91 25.19
N LEU A 279 -6.13 10.58 25.27
CA LEU A 279 -5.24 9.97 26.26
C LEU A 279 -3.77 10.21 25.91
N SER A 280 -3.40 10.14 24.62
CA SER A 280 -2.04 10.49 24.17
C SER A 280 -1.71 11.95 24.44
N GLU A 281 -2.67 12.85 24.26
CA GLU A 281 -2.52 14.26 24.54
C GLU A 281 -2.36 14.51 26.05
N PHE A 282 -3.23 13.91 26.86
CA PHE A 282 -3.10 13.98 28.33
C PHE A 282 -1.76 13.47 28.83
N LEU A 283 -1.29 12.33 28.35
CA LEU A 283 0.04 11.81 28.68
C LEU A 283 1.16 12.76 28.22
N GLY A 284 1.03 13.32 27.02
CA GLY A 284 1.99 14.31 26.51
C GLY A 284 2.05 15.56 27.39
N ILE A 285 0.88 16.10 27.78
CA ILE A 285 0.79 17.25 28.70
C ILE A 285 1.37 16.90 30.06
N THR A 286 1.09 15.71 30.58
CA THR A 286 1.64 15.26 31.89
C THR A 286 3.15 15.21 31.88
N VAL A 287 3.76 14.70 30.78
CA VAL A 287 5.21 14.71 30.62
C VAL A 287 5.74 16.14 30.49
N ALA A 288 5.09 16.99 29.68
CA ALA A 288 5.47 18.39 29.56
C ALA A 288 5.41 19.13 30.92
N ALA A 289 4.35 18.90 31.69
CA ALA A 289 4.21 19.46 33.05
C ALA A 289 5.32 18.96 33.98
N SER A 290 5.71 17.69 33.88
CA SER A 290 6.81 17.13 34.68
C SER A 290 8.16 17.77 34.31
N VAL A 291 8.40 17.98 33.00
CA VAL A 291 9.59 18.69 32.50
C VAL A 291 9.59 20.17 32.94
N LEU A 292 8.43 20.83 32.84
CA LEU A 292 8.27 22.21 33.31
C LEU A 292 8.52 22.32 34.81
N PHE A 293 7.97 21.42 35.62
CA PHE A 293 8.16 21.39 37.05
C PHE A 293 9.64 21.17 37.42
N TYR A 294 10.27 20.17 36.82
CA TYR A 294 11.67 19.85 37.09
C TYR A 294 12.63 20.96 36.58
N GLY A 295 12.38 21.48 35.38
CA GLY A 295 13.14 22.58 34.79
C GLY A 295 12.98 23.87 35.60
N GLY A 296 11.75 24.21 36.04
CA GLY A 296 11.47 25.32 36.91
C GLY A 296 12.17 25.19 38.29
N TRP A 297 12.18 23.97 38.85
CA TRP A 297 12.88 23.67 40.08
C TRP A 297 14.42 23.88 39.94
N LEU A 298 15.01 23.41 38.81
CA LEU A 298 16.43 23.66 38.49
C LEU A 298 16.70 25.15 38.27
N GLN A 299 15.78 25.89 37.66
CA GLN A 299 15.92 27.34 37.46
C GLN A 299 15.94 28.09 38.78
N LEU A 300 15.04 27.75 39.71
CA LEU A 300 15.01 28.36 41.05
C LEU A 300 16.30 28.12 41.87
N ARG A 301 17.06 27.08 41.54
CA ARG A 301 18.36 26.73 42.11
C ARG A 301 19.56 27.34 41.35
N GLY A 302 19.31 27.95 40.19
CA GLY A 302 20.38 28.41 39.31
C GLY A 302 21.14 27.28 38.59
N GLU A 303 20.59 26.07 38.56
CA GLU A 303 21.22 24.84 38.02
C GLU A 303 20.70 24.48 36.64
N LEU A 304 19.76 25.22 36.03
CA LEU A 304 19.14 24.90 34.76
C LEU A 304 20.15 24.93 33.60
N GLY A 305 21.13 25.90 33.67
CA GLY A 305 22.17 26.01 32.63
C GLY A 305 21.71 26.58 31.30
N MET A 306 20.46 27.07 31.21
CA MET A 306 19.89 27.77 30.06
C MET A 306 18.99 28.91 30.50
N ASP A 307 18.75 29.88 29.64
CA ASP A 307 17.83 30.98 29.87
C ASP A 307 16.36 30.60 29.63
N MET A 308 15.43 31.48 29.97
CA MET A 308 13.98 31.19 29.84
C MET A 308 13.53 31.06 28.38
N PRO A 309 13.99 31.86 27.40
CA PRO A 309 13.71 31.64 25.98
C PRO A 309 14.11 30.25 25.51
N ALA A 310 15.35 29.81 25.79
CA ALA A 310 15.82 28.46 25.42
C ALA A 310 14.97 27.35 26.08
N PHE A 311 14.54 27.55 27.34
CA PHE A 311 13.66 26.59 28.01
C PHE A 311 12.30 26.45 27.32
N VAL A 312 11.69 27.51 26.81
CA VAL A 312 10.47 27.50 26.04
C VAL A 312 10.68 26.72 24.71
N VAL A 313 11.80 26.95 24.03
CA VAL A 313 12.19 26.22 22.80
C VAL A 313 12.42 24.75 23.09
N TYR A 314 13.03 24.40 24.23
CA TYR A 314 13.19 23.01 24.68
C TYR A 314 11.84 22.28 24.73
N ILE A 315 10.81 22.91 25.29
CA ILE A 315 9.44 22.33 25.33
C ILE A 315 8.87 22.19 23.92
N GLY A 316 9.12 23.15 23.03
CA GLY A 316 8.74 23.07 21.62
C GLY A 316 9.37 21.86 20.91
N PHE A 317 10.66 21.61 21.08
CA PHE A 317 11.35 20.42 20.56
C PHE A 317 10.77 19.12 21.14
N TYR A 318 10.47 19.08 22.44
CA TYR A 318 9.84 17.93 23.07
C TYR A 318 8.51 17.57 22.38
N TRP A 319 7.64 18.54 22.12
CA TRP A 319 6.38 18.29 21.41
C TRP A 319 6.59 17.72 20.00
N ARG A 320 7.63 18.18 19.33
CA ARG A 320 7.95 17.73 17.96
C ARG A 320 8.47 16.29 17.89
N VAL A 321 9.07 15.77 18.94
CA VAL A 321 9.50 14.35 19.01
C VAL A 321 8.30 13.39 19.04
N LEU A 322 7.15 13.81 19.57
CA LEU A 322 5.97 12.96 19.70
C LEU A 322 5.30 12.64 18.35
N GLU A 323 5.35 13.56 17.37
CA GLU A 323 4.73 13.36 16.06
C GLU A 323 5.34 12.19 15.27
N PRO A 324 6.67 12.11 15.06
CA PRO A 324 7.32 10.98 14.41
C PRO A 324 7.04 9.65 15.09
N ALA A 325 6.99 9.60 16.40
CA ALA A 325 6.70 8.37 17.14
C ALA A 325 5.28 7.85 16.84
N LYS A 326 4.27 8.74 16.77
CA LYS A 326 2.90 8.39 16.36
C LYS A 326 2.85 7.95 14.89
N ALA A 327 3.57 8.65 14.00
CA ALA A 327 3.66 8.32 12.58
C ALA A 327 4.25 6.93 12.36
N MET A 328 5.33 6.56 13.07
CA MET A 328 5.93 5.22 13.01
C MET A 328 4.95 4.11 13.40
N SER A 329 4.15 4.33 14.46
CA SER A 329 3.15 3.35 14.90
C SER A 329 2.07 3.11 13.83
N LYS A 330 1.57 4.20 13.21
CA LYS A 330 0.58 4.12 12.12
C LYS A 330 1.16 3.44 10.88
N ALA A 331 2.37 3.81 10.49
CA ALA A 331 3.04 3.26 9.33
C ALA A 331 3.35 1.76 9.50
N TYR A 332 3.72 1.30 10.70
CA TYR A 332 3.89 -0.11 10.99
C TYR A 332 2.61 -0.92 10.72
N ALA A 333 1.44 -0.40 11.11
CA ALA A 333 0.16 -1.04 10.82
C ALA A 333 -0.13 -1.12 9.31
N ASN A 334 0.21 -0.06 8.55
CA ASN A 334 0.05 -0.03 7.09
C ASN A 334 1.00 -1.02 6.40
N ILE A 335 2.25 -1.13 6.87
CA ILE A 335 3.21 -2.13 6.37
C ILE A 335 2.67 -3.54 6.56
N GLN A 336 2.11 -3.86 7.75
CA GLN A 336 1.53 -5.17 8.00
C GLN A 336 0.35 -5.47 7.06
N ARG A 337 -0.53 -4.51 6.80
CA ARG A 337 -1.62 -4.67 5.82
C ARG A 337 -1.08 -4.87 4.42
N GLY A 338 -0.13 -4.05 4.00
CA GLY A 338 0.55 -4.18 2.71
C GLY A 338 1.21 -5.54 2.52
N MET A 339 1.81 -6.12 3.57
CA MET A 339 2.39 -7.47 3.51
C MET A 339 1.33 -8.56 3.32
N VAL A 340 0.19 -8.46 4.03
CA VAL A 340 -0.92 -9.43 3.87
C VAL A 340 -1.49 -9.37 2.46
N SER A 341 -1.74 -8.16 1.95
CA SER A 341 -2.20 -7.94 0.58
C SER A 341 -1.16 -8.41 -0.45
N GLY A 342 0.12 -8.16 -0.20
CA GLY A 342 1.22 -8.64 -1.03
C GLY A 342 1.25 -10.16 -1.18
N ARG A 343 1.00 -10.91 -0.11
CA ARG A 343 0.88 -12.37 -0.18
C ARG A 343 -0.24 -12.83 -1.10
N ARG A 344 -1.41 -12.17 -1.05
CA ARG A 344 -2.52 -12.50 -1.97
C ARG A 344 -2.16 -12.21 -3.42
N LEU A 345 -1.47 -11.10 -3.70
CA LEU A 345 -0.98 -10.78 -5.03
C LEU A 345 0.04 -11.81 -5.53
N PHE A 346 0.99 -12.21 -4.67
CA PHE A 346 1.97 -13.23 -5.02
C PHE A 346 1.32 -14.61 -5.20
N ALA A 347 0.28 -14.94 -4.45
CA ALA A 347 -0.47 -16.18 -4.67
C ALA A 347 -1.05 -16.25 -6.09
N ILE A 348 -1.45 -15.12 -6.69
CA ILE A 348 -1.89 -15.06 -8.09
C ILE A 348 -0.67 -15.12 -9.05
N LEU A 349 0.37 -14.36 -8.78
CA LEU A 349 1.56 -14.27 -9.64
C LEU A 349 2.34 -15.60 -9.71
N ASP A 350 2.34 -16.36 -8.63
CA ASP A 350 3.08 -17.61 -8.49
C ASP A 350 2.28 -18.85 -8.94
N VAL A 351 1.01 -18.68 -9.35
CA VAL A 351 0.22 -19.80 -9.91
C VAL A 351 0.97 -20.41 -11.09
N GLU A 352 1.26 -21.68 -11.02
CA GLU A 352 1.83 -22.41 -12.15
C GLU A 352 0.75 -22.66 -13.21
N ASN A 353 1.10 -22.51 -14.48
CA ASN A 353 0.22 -22.89 -15.57
C ASN A 353 0.45 -24.37 -15.87
N PRO A 354 -0.54 -25.25 -15.63
CA PRO A 354 -0.38 -26.68 -15.89
C PRO A 354 -0.29 -26.99 -17.40
N ILE A 355 -0.74 -26.06 -18.26
CA ILE A 355 -0.68 -26.22 -19.71
C ILE A 355 0.65 -25.63 -20.19
N VAL A 356 1.61 -26.50 -20.41
CA VAL A 356 2.96 -26.14 -20.86
C VAL A 356 3.19 -26.72 -22.24
N GLU A 357 3.73 -25.90 -23.14
CA GLU A 357 4.18 -26.38 -24.46
C GLU A 357 5.44 -27.23 -24.30
N LYS A 358 5.51 -28.33 -25.10
CA LYS A 358 6.74 -29.13 -25.20
C LYS A 358 7.84 -28.28 -25.87
N LYS A 359 9.07 -28.49 -25.50
CA LYS A 359 10.24 -27.79 -26.12
C LYS A 359 10.42 -28.10 -27.60
N ASP A 360 9.90 -29.26 -28.03
CA ASP A 360 9.91 -29.81 -29.39
C ASP A 360 8.56 -29.69 -30.08
N ALA A 361 7.65 -28.87 -29.52
CA ALA A 361 6.35 -28.62 -30.16
C ALA A 361 6.51 -28.05 -31.56
N VAL A 362 5.70 -28.54 -32.51
CA VAL A 362 5.74 -28.14 -33.91
C VAL A 362 4.56 -27.25 -34.26
N GLU A 363 4.72 -26.41 -35.27
CA GLU A 363 3.64 -25.60 -35.81
C GLU A 363 2.67 -26.46 -36.64
N LEU A 364 1.37 -26.26 -36.39
CA LEU A 364 0.30 -26.82 -37.20
C LEU A 364 0.02 -25.89 -38.39
N LYS A 365 0.34 -26.33 -39.60
CA LYS A 365 0.15 -25.52 -40.82
C LYS A 365 -1.24 -25.54 -41.42
N GLY A 366 -2.16 -26.32 -40.84
CA GLY A 366 -3.55 -26.47 -41.29
C GLY A 366 -4.12 -27.84 -40.93
N PHE A 367 -5.43 -27.99 -41.01
CA PHE A 367 -6.14 -29.21 -40.71
C PHE A 367 -6.52 -29.97 -41.99
N ASN A 368 -6.05 -31.24 -42.16
CA ASN A 368 -6.19 -31.98 -43.39
C ASN A 368 -6.82 -33.39 -43.24
N GLY A 369 -6.84 -33.95 -42.03
CA GLY A 369 -7.26 -35.36 -41.81
C GLY A 369 -8.48 -35.51 -40.90
N SER A 370 -8.26 -35.87 -39.66
CA SER A 370 -9.30 -36.17 -38.68
C SER A 370 -8.94 -35.60 -37.28
N ILE A 371 -9.97 -35.46 -36.46
CA ILE A 371 -9.86 -35.27 -35.03
C ILE A 371 -10.22 -36.60 -34.37
N GLU A 372 -9.33 -37.15 -33.54
CA GLU A 372 -9.56 -38.41 -32.87
C GLU A 372 -9.41 -38.28 -31.34
N PHE A 373 -10.39 -38.75 -30.61
CA PHE A 373 -10.33 -39.01 -29.18
C PHE A 373 -10.09 -40.50 -28.98
N LYS A 374 -8.99 -40.85 -28.27
CA LYS A 374 -8.63 -42.26 -27.98
C LYS A 374 -8.52 -42.43 -26.47
N ASP A 375 -9.44 -43.23 -25.92
CA ASP A 375 -9.51 -43.59 -24.50
C ASP A 375 -9.44 -42.38 -23.55
N VAL A 376 -10.09 -41.27 -23.95
CA VAL A 376 -9.97 -40.00 -23.23
C VAL A 376 -10.75 -40.05 -21.93
N ASN A 377 -10.02 -39.81 -20.83
CA ASN A 377 -10.56 -39.62 -19.49
C ASN A 377 -10.25 -38.21 -19.01
N PHE A 378 -11.25 -37.54 -18.42
CA PHE A 378 -11.07 -36.18 -17.90
C PHE A 378 -11.91 -35.92 -16.66
N ALA A 379 -11.31 -35.18 -15.72
CA ALA A 379 -11.94 -34.66 -14.52
C ALA A 379 -11.46 -33.21 -14.24
N TYR A 380 -12.36 -32.32 -13.82
CA TYR A 380 -11.96 -30.96 -13.39
C TYR A 380 -11.22 -30.95 -12.03
N ALA A 381 -11.55 -31.88 -11.17
CA ALA A 381 -10.90 -32.13 -9.88
C ALA A 381 -10.82 -33.63 -9.60
N GLN A 382 -11.58 -34.15 -8.66
CA GLN A 382 -11.60 -35.59 -8.34
C GLN A 382 -12.75 -36.34 -9.03
N GLU A 383 -13.82 -35.67 -9.45
CA GLU A 383 -14.97 -36.29 -10.08
C GLU A 383 -14.78 -36.44 -11.60
N PRO A 384 -14.79 -37.66 -12.14
CA PRO A 384 -14.60 -37.88 -13.58
C PRO A 384 -15.83 -37.43 -14.38
N VAL A 385 -15.59 -36.54 -15.34
CA VAL A 385 -16.61 -35.98 -16.25
C VAL A 385 -16.66 -36.75 -17.56
N LEU A 386 -15.51 -37.11 -18.13
CA LEU A 386 -15.42 -37.96 -19.34
C LEU A 386 -14.73 -39.27 -18.96
N LYS A 387 -15.29 -40.39 -19.48
CA LYS A 387 -14.80 -41.73 -19.18
C LYS A 387 -14.68 -42.51 -20.49
N ASN A 388 -13.46 -42.90 -20.81
CA ASN A 388 -13.13 -43.75 -21.97
C ASN A 388 -13.80 -43.30 -23.28
N ILE A 389 -13.66 -42.00 -23.61
CA ILE A 389 -14.25 -41.45 -24.84
C ILE A 389 -13.39 -41.80 -26.02
N ASN A 390 -14.06 -42.49 -26.99
CA ASN A 390 -13.50 -42.85 -28.29
C ASN A 390 -14.39 -42.25 -29.39
N LEU A 391 -13.83 -41.37 -30.22
CA LEU A 391 -14.56 -40.67 -31.28
C LEU A 391 -13.57 -40.24 -32.36
N GLU A 392 -13.96 -40.46 -33.60
CA GLU A 392 -13.26 -39.96 -34.80
C GLU A 392 -14.16 -39.00 -35.58
N ILE A 393 -13.63 -37.84 -35.94
CA ILE A 393 -14.31 -36.82 -36.73
C ILE A 393 -13.47 -36.54 -37.97
N PRO A 394 -13.81 -37.12 -39.12
CA PRO A 394 -13.11 -36.87 -40.39
C PRO A 394 -13.33 -35.43 -40.88
N LYS A 395 -12.35 -34.90 -41.60
CA LYS A 395 -12.44 -33.58 -42.23
C LYS A 395 -13.73 -33.43 -43.06
N GLY A 396 -14.37 -32.29 -42.95
CA GLY A 396 -15.58 -31.94 -43.70
C GLY A 396 -16.87 -32.58 -43.14
N LYS A 397 -16.79 -33.33 -42.05
CA LYS A 397 -17.99 -33.86 -41.37
C LYS A 397 -18.45 -32.93 -40.24
N MET A 398 -19.77 -32.87 -40.08
CA MET A 398 -20.43 -32.21 -38.97
C MET A 398 -20.81 -33.27 -37.93
N VAL A 399 -20.43 -33.05 -36.70
CA VAL A 399 -20.74 -33.92 -35.56
C VAL A 399 -21.49 -33.13 -34.48
N ALA A 400 -22.64 -33.67 -34.05
CA ALA A 400 -23.41 -33.11 -32.96
C ALA A 400 -23.22 -33.96 -31.70
N ILE A 401 -22.82 -33.33 -30.60
CA ILE A 401 -22.72 -33.95 -29.28
C ILE A 401 -24.01 -33.68 -28.51
N VAL A 402 -24.78 -34.72 -28.23
CA VAL A 402 -26.07 -34.64 -27.56
C VAL A 402 -26.04 -35.38 -26.22
N GLY A 403 -26.84 -34.95 -25.27
CA GLY A 403 -26.94 -35.59 -23.96
C GLY A 403 -27.49 -34.64 -22.88
N PRO A 404 -27.70 -35.13 -21.64
CA PRO A 404 -28.23 -34.34 -20.55
C PRO A 404 -27.30 -33.19 -20.17
N SER A 405 -27.84 -32.19 -19.43
CA SER A 405 -27.02 -31.14 -18.84
C SER A 405 -26.00 -31.76 -17.86
N GLY A 406 -24.76 -31.31 -17.88
CA GLY A 406 -23.68 -31.89 -17.09
C GLY A 406 -23.03 -33.15 -17.69
N GLY A 407 -23.49 -33.65 -18.86
CA GLY A 407 -22.95 -34.84 -19.52
C GLY A 407 -21.59 -34.65 -20.21
N GLY A 408 -20.84 -33.59 -19.95
CA GLY A 408 -19.48 -33.40 -20.48
C GLY A 408 -19.39 -32.83 -21.90
N LYS A 409 -20.51 -32.40 -22.54
CA LYS A 409 -20.52 -31.86 -23.91
C LYS A 409 -19.60 -30.68 -24.13
N SER A 410 -19.72 -29.65 -23.29
CA SER A 410 -18.83 -28.46 -23.34
C SER A 410 -17.39 -28.83 -22.98
N THR A 411 -17.21 -29.76 -22.04
CA THR A 411 -15.88 -30.26 -21.66
C THR A 411 -15.16 -30.89 -22.86
N MET A 412 -15.83 -31.69 -23.68
CA MET A 412 -15.22 -32.24 -24.90
C MET A 412 -14.78 -31.13 -25.87
N ALA A 413 -15.62 -30.09 -26.05
CA ALA A 413 -15.27 -28.95 -26.90
C ALA A 413 -14.10 -28.17 -26.37
N ASP A 414 -14.02 -27.97 -25.03
CA ASP A 414 -12.96 -27.21 -24.35
C ASP A 414 -11.60 -27.94 -24.34
N LEU A 415 -11.59 -29.27 -24.52
CA LEU A 415 -10.36 -30.06 -24.62
C LEU A 415 -9.65 -29.90 -25.97
N LEU A 416 -10.37 -29.61 -27.06
CA LEU A 416 -9.78 -29.44 -28.39
C LEU A 416 -8.83 -28.24 -28.49
N PRO A 417 -9.20 -27.00 -28.04
CA PRO A 417 -8.29 -25.87 -28.02
C PRO A 417 -7.27 -25.97 -26.88
N ARG A 418 -7.25 -27.08 -26.15
CA ARG A 418 -6.34 -27.34 -25.05
C ARG A 418 -6.48 -26.32 -23.91
N PHE A 419 -7.74 -25.91 -23.58
CA PHE A 419 -8.02 -25.12 -22.39
C PHE A 419 -7.76 -25.90 -21.10
N TYR A 420 -7.79 -27.24 -21.22
CA TYR A 420 -7.43 -28.21 -20.18
C TYR A 420 -6.60 -29.33 -20.80
N ASP A 421 -5.68 -29.89 -20.05
CA ASP A 421 -4.94 -31.09 -20.41
C ASP A 421 -5.63 -32.35 -19.83
N ILE A 422 -5.71 -33.40 -20.63
CA ILE A 422 -6.20 -34.71 -20.18
C ILE A 422 -5.14 -35.45 -19.39
N ALA A 423 -5.59 -36.25 -18.41
CA ALA A 423 -4.71 -37.12 -17.61
C ALA A 423 -4.38 -38.40 -18.35
N ASP A 424 -5.42 -39.07 -18.94
CA ASP A 424 -5.31 -40.35 -19.65
C ASP A 424 -5.94 -40.27 -21.02
N GLY A 425 -5.43 -41.06 -21.92
CA GLY A 425 -5.83 -41.10 -23.31
C GLY A 425 -5.09 -40.10 -24.20
N GLN A 426 -5.57 -39.90 -25.40
CA GLN A 426 -4.97 -39.04 -26.40
C GLN A 426 -6.04 -38.30 -27.21
N ILE A 427 -5.78 -37.04 -27.53
CA ILE A 427 -6.53 -36.28 -28.53
C ILE A 427 -5.58 -36.04 -29.70
N LEU A 428 -5.92 -36.57 -30.85
CA LEU A 428 -5.09 -36.46 -32.04
C LEU A 428 -5.75 -35.52 -33.06
N LEU A 429 -4.92 -34.67 -33.65
CA LEU A 429 -5.28 -33.86 -34.81
C LEU A 429 -4.38 -34.27 -35.97
N ASP A 430 -4.95 -34.72 -37.06
CA ASP A 430 -4.21 -35.30 -38.22
C ASP A 430 -3.22 -36.41 -37.80
N GLY A 431 -3.63 -37.27 -36.86
CA GLY A 431 -2.86 -38.42 -36.36
C GLY A 431 -1.75 -38.06 -35.35
N LYS A 432 -1.55 -36.76 -35.02
CA LYS A 432 -0.56 -36.30 -34.04
C LYS A 432 -1.24 -35.74 -32.81
N ASN A 433 -0.66 -35.99 -31.62
CA ASN A 433 -1.23 -35.54 -30.36
C ASN A 433 -1.25 -34.00 -30.29
N ILE A 434 -2.38 -33.41 -29.85
CA ILE A 434 -2.51 -31.92 -29.69
C ILE A 434 -1.48 -31.34 -28.74
N LYS A 435 -0.90 -32.12 -27.80
CA LYS A 435 0.18 -31.72 -26.93
C LYS A 435 1.53 -31.51 -27.62
N ASP A 436 1.66 -32.01 -28.85
CA ASP A 436 2.87 -31.91 -29.66
C ASP A 436 2.86 -30.70 -30.62
N TYR A 437 1.77 -29.93 -30.62
CA TYR A 437 1.67 -28.68 -31.37
C TYR A 437 1.89 -27.47 -30.44
N THR A 438 2.34 -26.35 -31.01
CA THR A 438 2.34 -25.06 -30.27
C THR A 438 0.89 -24.63 -30.08
N LEU A 439 0.59 -24.03 -28.91
CA LEU A 439 -0.78 -23.60 -28.59
C LEU A 439 -1.30 -22.57 -29.59
N GLU A 440 -0.45 -21.63 -29.99
CA GLU A 440 -0.79 -20.62 -30.99
C GLU A 440 -1.20 -21.22 -32.32
N SER A 441 -0.43 -22.15 -32.86
CA SER A 441 -0.77 -22.80 -34.14
C SER A 441 -1.99 -23.70 -34.02
N LEU A 442 -2.18 -24.36 -32.88
CA LEU A 442 -3.37 -25.21 -32.64
C LEU A 442 -4.66 -24.38 -32.63
N ILE A 443 -4.64 -23.23 -31.91
CA ILE A 443 -5.80 -22.34 -31.80
C ILE A 443 -6.08 -21.61 -33.14
N SER A 444 -5.03 -21.24 -33.88
CA SER A 444 -5.16 -20.50 -35.15
C SER A 444 -5.97 -21.23 -36.25
N VAL A 445 -6.08 -22.55 -36.18
CA VAL A 445 -6.87 -23.34 -37.13
C VAL A 445 -8.31 -23.59 -36.65
N MET A 446 -8.71 -23.02 -35.49
CA MET A 446 -10.03 -23.26 -34.89
C MET A 446 -10.84 -21.98 -34.83
N GLY A 447 -12.12 -22.05 -35.18
CA GLY A 447 -13.12 -21.03 -34.85
C GLY A 447 -13.95 -21.50 -33.66
N ILE A 448 -13.96 -20.75 -32.60
CA ILE A 448 -14.64 -21.08 -31.33
C ILE A 448 -15.84 -20.16 -31.14
N VAL A 449 -17.04 -20.73 -31.00
CA VAL A 449 -18.26 -19.98 -30.63
C VAL A 449 -18.73 -20.46 -29.28
N THR A 450 -18.77 -19.51 -28.33
CA THR A 450 -19.20 -19.78 -26.95
C THR A 450 -20.71 -19.62 -26.80
N GLN A 451 -21.31 -20.26 -25.80
CA GLN A 451 -22.73 -20.14 -25.49
C GLN A 451 -23.13 -18.69 -25.13
N GLU A 452 -22.28 -17.96 -24.44
CA GLU A 452 -22.46 -16.54 -24.12
C GLU A 452 -21.53 -15.73 -25.01
N ALA A 453 -22.08 -14.84 -25.82
CA ALA A 453 -21.29 -13.87 -26.59
C ALA A 453 -20.83 -12.75 -25.70
N ILE A 454 -19.53 -12.58 -25.54
CA ILE A 454 -18.92 -11.48 -24.80
C ILE A 454 -18.45 -10.43 -25.81
N LEU A 455 -18.96 -9.20 -25.68
CA LEU A 455 -18.48 -8.05 -26.43
C LEU A 455 -17.54 -7.23 -25.54
N PHE A 456 -16.35 -6.94 -26.04
CA PHE A 456 -15.43 -6.04 -25.41
C PHE A 456 -15.87 -4.58 -25.62
N ASN A 457 -15.56 -3.69 -24.68
CA ASN A 457 -15.85 -2.26 -24.80
C ASN A 457 -14.94 -1.60 -25.85
N ASP A 458 -15.22 -1.91 -27.11
CA ASP A 458 -14.48 -1.46 -28.28
C ASP A 458 -15.46 -1.32 -29.46
N THR A 459 -14.98 -0.91 -30.64
CA THR A 459 -15.79 -0.83 -31.85
C THR A 459 -16.31 -2.21 -32.27
N VAL A 460 -17.38 -2.24 -33.06
CA VAL A 460 -17.89 -3.49 -33.67
C VAL A 460 -16.80 -4.15 -34.51
N TYR A 461 -16.09 -3.34 -35.30
CA TYR A 461 -14.96 -3.79 -36.10
C TYR A 461 -13.90 -4.51 -35.24
N ASN A 462 -13.43 -3.88 -34.16
CA ASN A 462 -12.41 -4.47 -33.28
C ASN A 462 -12.92 -5.72 -32.55
N ASN A 463 -14.21 -5.82 -32.25
CA ASN A 463 -14.81 -7.03 -31.69
C ASN A 463 -14.87 -8.18 -32.70
N ILE A 464 -15.02 -7.90 -34.00
CA ILE A 464 -15.02 -8.92 -35.05
C ILE A 464 -13.60 -9.37 -35.37
N VAL A 465 -12.68 -8.41 -35.56
CA VAL A 465 -11.29 -8.67 -35.93
C VAL A 465 -10.48 -9.28 -34.78
N PHE A 466 -10.89 -9.12 -33.57
CA PHE A 466 -10.28 -9.45 -32.28
C PHE A 466 -8.96 -10.23 -32.33
N GLY A 467 -7.84 -9.51 -32.39
CA GLY A 467 -6.49 -10.11 -32.41
C GLY A 467 -6.00 -10.62 -33.78
N MET A 468 -6.79 -10.51 -34.85
CA MET A 468 -6.36 -10.87 -36.20
C MET A 468 -5.55 -9.72 -36.83
N GLU A 469 -4.41 -10.04 -37.42
CA GLU A 469 -3.59 -9.09 -38.17
C GLU A 469 -3.93 -9.12 -39.67
N GLY A 470 -3.90 -7.95 -40.31
CA GLY A 470 -4.06 -7.82 -41.76
C GLY A 470 -5.49 -7.88 -42.30
N VAL A 471 -6.51 -7.91 -41.43
CA VAL A 471 -7.93 -7.88 -41.81
C VAL A 471 -8.33 -6.46 -42.21
N THR A 472 -8.93 -6.31 -43.37
CA THR A 472 -9.43 -5.03 -43.89
C THR A 472 -10.90 -4.78 -43.50
N PRO A 473 -11.40 -3.53 -43.51
CA PRO A 473 -12.83 -3.27 -43.32
C PRO A 473 -13.73 -4.03 -44.31
N ASP A 474 -13.30 -4.15 -45.56
CA ASP A 474 -14.04 -4.91 -46.60
C ASP A 474 -14.15 -6.39 -46.28
N ASP A 475 -13.15 -6.98 -45.60
CA ASP A 475 -13.22 -8.40 -45.17
C ASP A 475 -14.22 -8.59 -44.02
N VAL A 476 -14.45 -7.57 -43.20
CA VAL A 476 -15.41 -7.60 -42.08
C VAL A 476 -16.85 -7.36 -42.58
N GLU A 477 -17.04 -6.64 -43.69
CA GLU A 477 -18.36 -6.37 -44.27
C GLU A 477 -18.87 -7.55 -45.12
N ARG A 478 -18.01 -8.47 -45.57
CA ARG A 478 -18.36 -9.70 -46.31
C ARG A 478 -18.81 -10.82 -45.37
#